data_e5b9ac3f0f4ba6429ded4e52e1f7e868
#
_entry.id   e5b9ac3f0f4ba6429ded4e52e1f7e868
#
_cell.length_a   1.000
_cell.length_b   1.000
_cell.length_c   1.000
_cell.angle_alpha   90.00
_cell.angle_beta   90.00
_cell.angle_gamma   90.00
#
_symmetry.space_group_name_H-M   'P 1'
#
loop_
_entity.id
_entity.type
_entity.pdbx_description
1 polymer ?
#
loop_
_entity_poly.entity_id
_entity_poly.type
_entity_poly.pdbx_seq_one_letter_code
_entity_poly.pdbx_strand_id
1 'polypeptide(L)'
;MFAEVNYINCKNANEEYRMVYYSWGVQEKSSKTLVCLHGLNRNGRDWDYIAQHFVKQGYLVIAPDIVGRGNSDYLINANGYDTFNYAADILKLIGVLSLENVCVLGTSMGGLVGMAIAYLPQNPIKKLILNDIGAELEYDGLVGIASYSNSHPEFNNFSDAKDYIISLSLDFGDLPDYIWEHIARNSFQKNLTGRYELKRDVNLSKTFTNEASENKNIELWNYWGEVTIPTLVIHGENSTLLSKATISKMQKIHPLTQVVEIKNTGHAPFLYNDEHCDIISNFLG
;
A
#
# COMPACT_ATOMS: atom_id res chain seq x y z
N MET A 1 17.67 -7.33 10.18
CA MET A 1 16.76 -8.39 10.72
C MET A 1 15.98 -8.92 9.55
N PHE A 2 15.76 -10.25 9.45
CA PHE A 2 14.94 -10.85 8.39
C PHE A 2 13.47 -10.81 8.82
N ALA A 3 12.57 -10.68 7.84
CA ALA A 3 11.14 -10.81 8.08
C ALA A 3 10.79 -12.25 8.48
N GLU A 4 9.94 -12.41 9.48
CA GLU A 4 9.20 -13.65 9.65
C GLU A 4 8.04 -13.67 8.66
N VAL A 5 7.75 -14.83 8.08
CA VAL A 5 6.68 -15.00 7.08
C VAL A 5 5.60 -15.89 7.69
N ASN A 6 4.40 -15.36 7.77
CA ASN A 6 3.25 -16.03 8.37
C ASN A 6 2.02 -15.85 7.48
N TYR A 7 0.89 -16.45 7.85
CA TYR A 7 -0.39 -16.23 7.16
C TYR A 7 -1.55 -16.27 8.13
N ILE A 8 -2.65 -15.66 7.72
CA ILE A 8 -3.97 -15.86 8.32
C ILE A 8 -4.94 -16.36 7.26
N ASN A 9 -5.94 -17.13 7.70
CA ASN A 9 -7.06 -17.47 6.83
C ASN A 9 -8.07 -16.33 6.84
N CYS A 10 -8.37 -15.81 5.66
CA CYS A 10 -9.38 -14.79 5.42
C CYS A 10 -10.62 -15.42 4.77
N LYS A 11 -11.71 -14.66 4.73
CA LYS A 11 -12.96 -15.08 4.12
C LYS A 11 -13.76 -13.89 3.66
N ASN A 12 -14.24 -13.93 2.45
CA ASN A 12 -15.29 -13.03 1.95
C ASN A 12 -16.63 -13.78 1.83
N ALA A 13 -17.62 -13.18 1.18
CA ALA A 13 -18.93 -13.78 1.00
C ALA A 13 -18.91 -15.08 0.17
N ASN A 14 -17.88 -15.31 -0.65
CA ASN A 14 -17.87 -16.36 -1.66
C ASN A 14 -16.84 -17.46 -1.40
N GLU A 15 -15.74 -17.16 -0.71
CA GLU A 15 -14.59 -18.08 -0.60
C GLU A 15 -13.71 -17.79 0.62
N GLU A 16 -12.93 -18.81 1.02
CA GLU A 16 -11.86 -18.70 2.01
C GLU A 16 -10.51 -18.69 1.29
N TYR A 17 -9.56 -17.91 1.80
CA TYR A 17 -8.24 -17.74 1.22
C TYR A 17 -7.21 -17.38 2.28
N ARG A 18 -5.92 -17.58 1.96
CA ARG A 18 -4.83 -17.20 2.85
C ARG A 18 -4.30 -15.82 2.47
N MET A 19 -4.14 -14.98 3.47
CA MET A 19 -3.38 -13.74 3.36
C MET A 19 -2.04 -13.92 4.08
N VAL A 20 -0.94 -13.85 3.32
CA VAL A 20 0.42 -13.88 3.85
C VAL A 20 0.78 -12.51 4.40
N TYR A 21 1.54 -12.46 5.48
CA TYR A 21 2.12 -11.24 6.01
C TYR A 21 3.55 -11.45 6.49
N TYR A 22 4.30 -10.38 6.45
CA TYR A 22 5.66 -10.29 6.95
C TYR A 22 5.64 -9.54 8.28
N SER A 23 6.44 -10.00 9.25
CA SER A 23 6.60 -9.33 10.53
C SER A 23 8.07 -9.12 10.86
N TRP A 24 8.37 -7.98 11.48
CA TRP A 24 9.67 -7.62 12.01
C TRP A 24 9.52 -7.08 13.41
N GLY A 25 10.43 -7.44 14.31
CA GLY A 25 10.37 -7.06 15.71
C GLY A 25 9.74 -8.14 16.58
N VAL A 26 9.52 -7.82 17.84
CA VAL A 26 8.95 -8.75 18.84
C VAL A 26 7.61 -8.19 19.30
N GLN A 27 6.61 -9.05 19.34
CA GLN A 27 5.30 -8.69 19.87
C GLN A 27 5.34 -8.74 21.40
N GLU A 28 5.40 -7.59 22.03
CA GLU A 28 5.22 -7.42 23.46
C GLU A 28 3.91 -6.68 23.75
N LYS A 29 3.35 -6.89 24.96
CA LYS A 29 2.03 -6.36 25.42
C LYS A 29 1.99 -4.85 25.46
N SER A 30 2.64 -4.03 24.91
CA SER A 30 2.63 -2.57 24.83
C SER A 30 3.43 -2.07 23.60
N SER A 31 3.73 -2.97 22.67
CA SER A 31 4.50 -2.63 21.48
C SER A 31 3.72 -1.61 20.65
N LYS A 32 4.40 -0.58 20.22
CA LYS A 32 3.90 0.29 19.15
C LYS A 32 3.85 -0.56 17.87
N THR A 33 2.73 -0.59 17.19
CA THR A 33 2.57 -1.39 15.96
C THR A 33 2.45 -0.49 14.75
N LEU A 34 3.23 -0.77 13.71
CA LEU A 34 3.11 -0.15 12.39
C LEU A 34 2.65 -1.19 11.37
N VAL A 35 1.43 -1.04 10.88
CA VAL A 35 0.89 -1.87 9.78
C VAL A 35 1.12 -1.13 8.47
N CYS A 36 1.87 -1.75 7.56
CA CYS A 36 2.29 -1.17 6.29
C CYS A 36 1.55 -1.82 5.13
N LEU A 37 0.77 -1.04 4.36
CA LEU A 37 -0.11 -1.51 3.30
C LEU A 37 0.39 -1.02 1.94
N HIS A 38 0.68 -1.95 1.04
CA HIS A 38 1.26 -1.68 -0.28
C HIS A 38 0.25 -1.16 -1.31
N GLY A 39 0.76 -0.59 -2.41
CA GLY A 39 -0.04 -0.13 -3.55
C GLY A 39 -0.65 -1.27 -4.39
N LEU A 40 -1.50 -0.92 -5.36
CA LEU A 40 -2.33 -1.84 -6.15
C LEU A 40 -1.55 -3.03 -6.74
N ASN A 41 -0.40 -2.77 -7.35
CA ASN A 41 0.41 -3.75 -8.09
C ASN A 41 1.65 -4.21 -7.32
N ARG A 42 1.70 -3.94 -6.00
CA ARG A 42 2.86 -4.14 -5.15
C ARG A 42 2.61 -5.29 -4.15
N ASN A 43 3.51 -5.44 -3.19
CA ASN A 43 3.43 -6.45 -2.14
C ASN A 43 4.10 -5.97 -0.84
N GLY A 44 3.97 -6.74 0.23
CA GLY A 44 4.45 -6.38 1.56
C GLY A 44 5.97 -6.22 1.68
N ARG A 45 6.75 -6.74 0.71
CA ARG A 45 8.21 -6.60 0.73
C ARG A 45 8.72 -5.21 0.33
N ASP A 46 7.85 -4.33 -0.13
CA ASP A 46 8.18 -2.90 -0.33
C ASP A 46 8.57 -2.23 0.99
N TRP A 47 8.16 -2.78 2.11
CA TRP A 47 8.34 -2.21 3.43
C TRP A 47 9.58 -2.69 4.19
N ASP A 48 10.42 -3.53 3.58
CA ASP A 48 11.61 -4.12 4.23
C ASP A 48 12.54 -3.06 4.85
N TYR A 49 12.76 -1.93 4.17
CA TYR A 49 13.64 -0.85 4.64
C TYR A 49 13.01 -0.06 5.77
N ILE A 50 11.75 0.31 5.63
CA ILE A 50 10.96 0.99 6.68
C ILE A 50 10.88 0.10 7.93
N ALA A 51 10.60 -1.19 7.76
CA ALA A 51 10.52 -2.15 8.87
C ALA A 51 11.82 -2.24 9.66
N GLN A 52 12.97 -2.34 8.96
CA GLN A 52 14.27 -2.40 9.62
C GLN A 52 14.60 -1.14 10.44
N HIS A 53 14.15 0.01 10.00
CA HIS A 53 14.32 1.27 10.75
C HIS A 53 13.42 1.28 12.00
N PHE A 54 12.13 1.00 11.86
CA PHE A 54 11.16 1.10 12.96
C PHE A 54 11.33 0.03 14.04
N VAL A 55 11.82 -1.15 13.69
CA VAL A 55 12.19 -2.18 14.68
C VAL A 55 13.29 -1.69 15.64
N LYS A 56 14.26 -0.92 15.16
CA LYS A 56 15.29 -0.31 16.02
C LYS A 56 14.71 0.71 17.00
N GLN A 57 13.54 1.24 16.70
CA GLN A 57 12.78 2.16 17.56
C GLN A 57 11.74 1.43 18.46
N GLY A 58 11.76 0.09 18.49
CA GLY A 58 10.88 -0.71 19.32
C GLY A 58 9.48 -0.99 18.75
N TYR A 59 9.26 -0.73 17.45
CA TYR A 59 8.01 -1.08 16.81
C TYR A 59 7.96 -2.56 16.41
N LEU A 60 6.78 -3.15 16.52
CA LEU A 60 6.39 -4.32 15.74
C LEU A 60 5.91 -3.80 14.37
N VAL A 61 6.52 -4.25 13.28
CA VAL A 61 6.09 -3.87 11.91
C VAL A 61 5.45 -5.07 11.25
N ILE A 62 4.26 -4.88 10.67
CA ILE A 62 3.48 -5.90 9.98
C ILE A 62 3.19 -5.40 8.56
N ALA A 63 3.53 -6.20 7.55
CA ALA A 63 3.26 -5.87 6.16
C ALA A 63 2.60 -7.06 5.44
N PRO A 64 1.28 -7.07 5.25
CA PRO A 64 0.60 -8.12 4.49
C PRO A 64 0.85 -7.99 2.98
N ASP A 65 0.86 -9.14 2.30
CA ASP A 65 0.53 -9.22 0.89
C ASP A 65 -1.00 -9.21 0.79
N ILE A 66 -1.61 -8.10 0.41
CA ILE A 66 -3.06 -8.03 0.25
C ILE A 66 -3.49 -9.05 -0.80
N VAL A 67 -4.58 -9.78 -0.55
CA VAL A 67 -5.07 -10.88 -1.39
C VAL A 67 -4.99 -10.58 -2.89
N GLY A 68 -4.52 -11.56 -3.66
CA GLY A 68 -4.25 -11.42 -5.10
C GLY A 68 -2.84 -10.90 -5.44
N ARG A 69 -1.98 -10.64 -4.45
CA ARG A 69 -0.61 -10.13 -4.65
C ARG A 69 0.40 -10.93 -3.82
N GLY A 70 1.65 -10.87 -4.26
CA GLY A 70 2.77 -11.46 -3.55
C GLY A 70 2.63 -12.97 -3.35
N ASN A 71 2.67 -13.40 -2.10
CA ASN A 71 2.55 -14.81 -1.71
C ASN A 71 1.17 -15.16 -1.13
N SER A 72 0.22 -14.21 -1.13
CA SER A 72 -1.18 -14.46 -0.77
C SER A 72 -1.93 -15.19 -1.88
N ASP A 73 -3.01 -15.87 -1.51
CA ASP A 73 -3.85 -16.59 -2.46
C ASP A 73 -4.53 -15.60 -3.44
N TYR A 74 -4.94 -16.12 -4.61
CA TYR A 74 -5.71 -15.40 -5.61
C TYR A 74 -7.18 -15.79 -5.48
N LEU A 75 -8.09 -14.82 -5.67
CA LEU A 75 -9.52 -15.07 -5.56
C LEU A 75 -10.06 -15.73 -6.83
N ILE A 76 -10.96 -16.70 -6.65
CA ILE A 76 -11.72 -17.31 -7.75
C ILE A 76 -12.70 -16.28 -8.32
N ASN A 77 -13.35 -15.50 -7.41
CA ASN A 77 -14.27 -14.44 -7.80
C ASN A 77 -13.59 -13.07 -7.75
N ALA A 78 -13.28 -12.51 -8.91
CA ALA A 78 -12.62 -11.21 -9.04
C ALA A 78 -13.39 -10.04 -8.37
N ASN A 79 -14.70 -10.15 -8.17
CA ASN A 79 -15.50 -9.13 -7.47
C ASN A 79 -15.14 -9.01 -5.97
N GLY A 80 -14.35 -9.94 -5.44
CA GLY A 80 -13.79 -9.85 -4.09
C GLY A 80 -12.61 -8.88 -3.97
N TYR A 81 -12.05 -8.40 -5.07
CA TYR A 81 -10.96 -7.43 -5.07
C TYR A 81 -11.47 -6.00 -4.92
N ASP A 82 -11.87 -5.65 -3.71
CA ASP A 82 -12.35 -4.31 -3.37
C ASP A 82 -11.78 -3.81 -2.04
N THR A 83 -11.78 -2.49 -1.86
CA THR A 83 -11.18 -1.80 -0.71
C THR A 83 -11.81 -2.22 0.63
N PHE A 84 -13.11 -2.51 0.69
CA PHE A 84 -13.77 -2.88 1.95
C PHE A 84 -13.46 -4.32 2.35
N ASN A 85 -13.36 -5.25 1.39
CA ASN A 85 -12.88 -6.60 1.65
C ASN A 85 -11.43 -6.58 2.15
N TYR A 86 -10.56 -5.78 1.54
CA TYR A 86 -9.19 -5.60 2.01
C TYR A 86 -9.15 -5.02 3.43
N ALA A 87 -9.97 -4.01 3.73
CA ALA A 87 -10.07 -3.44 5.07
C ALA A 87 -10.55 -4.48 6.10
N ALA A 88 -11.51 -5.33 5.75
CA ALA A 88 -11.97 -6.42 6.62
C ALA A 88 -10.85 -7.45 6.90
N ASP A 89 -10.04 -7.78 5.89
CA ASP A 89 -8.88 -8.67 6.07
C ASP A 89 -7.83 -8.07 7.01
N ILE A 90 -7.53 -6.78 6.87
CA ILE A 90 -6.59 -6.08 7.75
C ILE A 90 -7.13 -5.98 9.19
N LEU A 91 -8.41 -5.70 9.36
CA LEU A 91 -9.06 -5.72 10.69
C LEU A 91 -8.99 -7.11 11.33
N LYS A 92 -9.21 -8.17 10.53
CA LYS A 92 -9.05 -9.55 10.98
C LYS A 92 -7.60 -9.83 11.39
N LEU A 93 -6.61 -9.39 10.60
CA LEU A 93 -5.18 -9.53 10.93
C LEU A 93 -4.86 -8.85 12.27
N ILE A 94 -5.31 -7.62 12.47
CA ILE A 94 -5.15 -6.86 13.72
C ILE A 94 -5.75 -7.65 14.90
N GLY A 95 -6.96 -8.19 14.72
CA GLY A 95 -7.65 -8.95 15.76
C GLY A 95 -6.99 -10.28 16.09
N VAL A 96 -6.62 -11.08 15.07
CA VAL A 96 -5.98 -12.40 15.24
C VAL A 96 -4.63 -12.26 15.95
N LEU A 97 -3.87 -11.22 15.60
CA LEU A 97 -2.57 -10.95 16.21
C LEU A 97 -2.71 -10.16 17.52
N SER A 98 -3.92 -9.77 17.94
CA SER A 98 -4.14 -8.93 19.11
C SER A 98 -3.25 -7.68 19.14
N LEU A 99 -3.13 -7.00 17.99
CA LEU A 99 -2.25 -5.84 17.85
C LEU A 99 -2.83 -4.64 18.61
N GLU A 100 -1.98 -3.97 19.37
CA GLU A 100 -2.31 -2.78 20.14
C GLU A 100 -1.55 -1.55 19.60
N ASN A 101 -2.05 -0.35 19.90
CA ASN A 101 -1.44 0.94 19.48
C ASN A 101 -1.09 0.98 17.98
N VAL A 102 -2.04 0.54 17.16
CA VAL A 102 -1.85 0.37 15.72
C VAL A 102 -1.77 1.72 15.02
N CYS A 103 -0.68 1.95 14.28
CA CYS A 103 -0.57 2.99 13.27
C CYS A 103 -0.58 2.31 11.89
N VAL A 104 -1.23 2.94 10.92
CA VAL A 104 -1.28 2.43 9.54
C VAL A 104 -0.52 3.37 8.62
N LEU A 105 0.38 2.81 7.82
CA LEU A 105 1.06 3.47 6.71
C LEU A 105 0.63 2.79 5.41
N GLY A 106 -0.07 3.50 4.54
CA GLY A 106 -0.57 2.94 3.29
C GLY A 106 -0.16 3.74 2.07
N THR A 107 0.37 3.08 1.06
CA THR A 107 0.66 3.67 -0.25
C THR A 107 -0.51 3.45 -1.20
N SER A 108 -1.02 4.53 -1.82
CA SER A 108 -2.05 4.43 -2.86
C SER A 108 -3.24 3.57 -2.38
N MET A 109 -3.55 2.43 -3.03
CA MET A 109 -4.57 1.47 -2.59
C MET A 109 -4.45 1.14 -1.09
N GLY A 110 -3.24 0.93 -0.56
CA GLY A 110 -3.03 0.66 0.87
C GLY A 110 -3.49 1.82 1.76
N GLY A 111 -3.36 3.06 1.29
CA GLY A 111 -3.89 4.24 1.98
C GLY A 111 -5.42 4.31 1.92
N LEU A 112 -6.04 3.90 0.80
CA LEU A 112 -7.51 3.77 0.71
C LEU A 112 -8.03 2.73 1.71
N VAL A 113 -7.35 1.60 1.85
CA VAL A 113 -7.67 0.58 2.87
C VAL A 113 -7.55 1.17 4.27
N GLY A 114 -6.45 1.89 4.55
CA GLY A 114 -6.25 2.59 5.83
C GLY A 114 -7.36 3.60 6.13
N MET A 115 -7.77 4.39 5.13
CA MET A 115 -8.87 5.36 5.24
C MET A 115 -10.22 4.67 5.47
N ALA A 116 -10.49 3.56 4.77
CA ALA A 116 -11.70 2.76 4.98
C ALA A 116 -11.79 2.18 6.39
N ILE A 117 -10.66 1.76 6.99
CA ILE A 117 -10.63 1.34 8.39
C ILE A 117 -10.85 2.54 9.33
N ALA A 118 -10.17 3.66 9.08
CA ALA A 118 -10.24 4.87 9.91
C ALA A 118 -11.65 5.51 9.90
N TYR A 119 -12.41 5.31 8.82
CA TYR A 119 -13.81 5.72 8.69
C TYR A 119 -14.74 5.03 9.71
N LEU A 120 -14.40 3.82 10.18
CA LEU A 120 -15.26 3.07 11.08
C LEU A 120 -15.32 3.73 12.48
N PRO A 121 -16.50 3.83 13.12
CA PRO A 121 -16.65 4.53 14.41
C PRO A 121 -15.81 3.96 15.55
N GLN A 122 -15.48 2.68 15.50
CA GLN A 122 -14.67 1.97 16.51
C GLN A 122 -13.43 1.32 15.86
N ASN A 123 -12.68 2.13 15.08
CA ASN A 123 -11.48 1.61 14.45
C ASN A 123 -10.32 1.45 15.45
N PRO A 124 -9.42 0.47 15.24
CA PRO A 124 -8.29 0.21 16.12
C PRO A 124 -7.10 1.14 15.87
N ILE A 125 -7.16 2.01 14.84
CA ILE A 125 -6.03 2.81 14.38
C ILE A 125 -5.86 4.06 15.24
N LYS A 126 -4.64 4.37 15.65
CA LYS A 126 -4.28 5.57 16.41
C LYS A 126 -3.78 6.72 15.54
N LYS A 127 -3.07 6.38 14.45
CA LYS A 127 -2.54 7.33 13.48
C LYS A 127 -2.60 6.72 12.09
N LEU A 128 -2.85 7.56 11.08
CA LEU A 128 -2.90 7.15 9.67
C LEU A 128 -1.85 7.91 8.87
N ILE A 129 -1.10 7.21 8.01
CA ILE A 129 -0.17 7.81 7.06
C ILE A 129 -0.62 7.40 5.66
N LEU A 130 -0.94 8.39 4.84
CA LEU A 130 -1.36 8.27 3.46
C LEU A 130 -0.20 8.65 2.54
N ASN A 131 0.43 7.68 1.91
CA ASN A 131 1.47 7.93 0.94
C ASN A 131 0.87 8.08 -0.46
N ASP A 132 0.78 9.33 -0.88
CA ASP A 132 0.33 9.85 -2.15
C ASP A 132 -1.08 9.40 -2.55
N ILE A 133 -2.00 9.51 -1.61
CA ILE A 133 -3.42 9.21 -1.79
C ILE A 133 -4.26 10.13 -0.90
N GLY A 134 -5.51 10.39 -1.29
CA GLY A 134 -6.38 11.29 -0.55
C GLY A 134 -7.86 11.06 -0.80
N ALA A 135 -8.65 12.05 -0.42
CA ALA A 135 -10.11 12.01 -0.47
C ALA A 135 -10.70 12.27 -1.87
N GLU A 136 -9.88 12.59 -2.83
CA GLU A 136 -10.25 12.69 -4.25
C GLU A 136 -9.08 12.23 -5.10
N LEU A 137 -9.36 11.37 -6.08
CA LEU A 137 -8.36 10.81 -6.99
C LEU A 137 -8.57 11.44 -8.37
N GLU A 138 -7.53 12.09 -8.87
CA GLU A 138 -7.57 12.75 -10.16
C GLU A 138 -7.65 11.72 -11.30
N TYR A 139 -8.53 11.97 -12.25
CA TYR A 139 -8.79 11.08 -13.40
C TYR A 139 -7.53 10.76 -14.21
N ASP A 140 -6.68 11.74 -14.47
CA ASP A 140 -5.45 11.56 -15.26
C ASP A 140 -4.50 10.55 -14.58
N GLY A 141 -4.39 10.59 -13.26
CA GLY A 141 -3.63 9.61 -12.49
C GLY A 141 -4.23 8.21 -12.55
N LEU A 142 -5.57 8.10 -12.49
CA LEU A 142 -6.29 6.82 -12.62
C LEU A 142 -6.05 6.18 -13.99
N VAL A 143 -6.11 6.96 -15.07
CA VAL A 143 -5.82 6.48 -16.43
C VAL A 143 -4.38 5.99 -16.56
N GLY A 144 -3.43 6.74 -15.99
CA GLY A 144 -2.03 6.34 -15.94
C GLY A 144 -1.86 4.96 -15.31
N ILE A 145 -2.43 4.74 -14.12
CA ILE A 145 -2.37 3.46 -13.41
C ILE A 145 -3.07 2.34 -14.18
N ALA A 146 -4.25 2.61 -14.76
CA ALA A 146 -5.01 1.62 -15.53
C ALA A 146 -4.24 1.13 -16.76
N SER A 147 -3.45 2.02 -17.40
CA SER A 147 -2.72 1.70 -18.63
C SER A 147 -1.73 0.53 -18.48
N TYR A 148 -1.08 0.39 -17.32
CA TYR A 148 -0.12 -0.69 -17.06
C TYR A 148 -0.66 -1.81 -16.16
N SER A 149 -1.74 -1.57 -15.41
CA SER A 149 -2.29 -2.56 -14.50
C SER A 149 -2.87 -3.79 -15.21
N ASN A 150 -3.31 -3.62 -16.46
CA ASN A 150 -3.83 -4.69 -17.32
C ASN A 150 -2.74 -5.50 -18.04
N SER A 151 -1.47 -5.09 -17.95
CA SER A 151 -0.37 -5.76 -18.64
C SER A 151 0.18 -6.93 -17.82
N HIS A 152 0.31 -8.11 -18.43
CA HIS A 152 0.83 -9.32 -17.79
C HIS A 152 1.93 -9.96 -18.66
N PRO A 153 3.04 -9.25 -18.89
CA PRO A 153 4.13 -9.77 -19.71
C PRO A 153 4.89 -10.88 -18.99
N GLU A 154 5.51 -11.73 -19.78
CA GLU A 154 6.45 -12.75 -19.33
C GLU A 154 7.84 -12.48 -19.91
N PHE A 155 8.90 -12.73 -19.13
CA PHE A 155 10.28 -12.45 -19.51
C PHE A 155 11.14 -13.70 -19.45
N ASN A 156 12.08 -13.85 -20.40
CA ASN A 156 12.99 -14.99 -20.44
C ASN A 156 14.11 -14.88 -19.39
N ASN A 157 14.47 -13.69 -19.00
CA ASN A 157 15.51 -13.44 -18.02
C ASN A 157 15.10 -12.34 -17.02
N PHE A 158 15.81 -12.27 -15.91
CA PHE A 158 15.51 -11.35 -14.82
C PHE A 158 15.83 -9.88 -15.16
N SER A 159 16.83 -9.62 -16.00
CA SER A 159 17.18 -8.25 -16.40
C SER A 159 16.02 -7.58 -17.11
N ASP A 160 15.41 -8.25 -18.10
CA ASP A 160 14.27 -7.71 -18.84
C ASP A 160 13.05 -7.46 -17.92
N ALA A 161 12.84 -8.36 -16.95
CA ALA A 161 11.79 -8.19 -15.95
C ALA A 161 12.06 -6.98 -15.03
N LYS A 162 13.33 -6.77 -14.62
CA LYS A 162 13.75 -5.59 -13.85
C LYS A 162 13.57 -4.31 -14.66
N ASP A 163 14.01 -4.27 -15.90
CA ASP A 163 13.90 -3.10 -16.79
C ASP A 163 12.41 -2.73 -17.01
N TYR A 164 11.56 -3.74 -17.14
CA TYR A 164 10.11 -3.53 -17.24
C TYR A 164 9.54 -2.87 -15.97
N ILE A 165 9.88 -3.35 -14.76
CA ILE A 165 9.35 -2.74 -13.53
C ILE A 165 9.87 -1.32 -13.34
N ILE A 166 11.11 -1.03 -13.71
CA ILE A 166 11.69 0.32 -13.71
C ILE A 166 10.87 1.23 -14.63
N SER A 167 10.58 0.77 -15.85
CA SER A 167 9.82 1.57 -16.83
C SER A 167 8.40 1.94 -16.39
N LEU A 168 7.79 1.14 -15.51
CA LEU A 168 6.46 1.39 -14.93
C LEU A 168 6.48 2.24 -13.65
N SER A 169 7.67 2.49 -13.09
CA SER A 169 7.81 3.04 -11.75
C SER A 169 8.70 4.28 -11.71
N LEU A 170 8.81 4.99 -12.81
CA LEU A 170 9.66 6.22 -12.93
C LEU A 170 9.24 7.29 -11.92
N ASP A 171 7.99 7.30 -11.51
CA ASP A 171 7.44 8.23 -10.53
C ASP A 171 7.86 7.93 -9.08
N PHE A 172 8.49 6.79 -8.80
CA PHE A 172 8.95 6.43 -7.44
C PHE A 172 10.07 7.32 -6.91
N GLY A 173 10.72 8.09 -7.79
CA GLY A 173 11.87 8.92 -7.51
C GLY A 173 13.17 8.32 -8.03
N ASP A 174 14.27 9.00 -7.74
CA ASP A 174 15.61 8.51 -8.12
C ASP A 174 16.09 7.43 -7.15
N LEU A 175 15.84 6.17 -7.51
CA LEU A 175 16.15 5.02 -6.68
C LEU A 175 17.50 4.40 -7.09
N PRO A 176 18.37 4.07 -6.12
CA PRO A 176 19.61 3.34 -6.40
C PRO A 176 19.34 1.93 -6.91
N ASP A 177 20.30 1.36 -7.66
CA ASP A 177 20.12 0.05 -8.34
C ASP A 177 19.76 -1.10 -7.37
N TYR A 178 20.27 -1.09 -6.16
CA TYR A 178 19.96 -2.13 -5.17
C TYR A 178 18.49 -2.09 -4.71
N ILE A 179 17.83 -0.92 -4.74
CA ILE A 179 16.39 -0.79 -4.49
C ILE A 179 15.60 -1.36 -5.67
N TRP A 180 16.00 -1.02 -6.91
CA TRP A 180 15.38 -1.60 -8.10
C TRP A 180 15.51 -3.12 -8.16
N GLU A 181 16.68 -3.64 -7.78
CA GLU A 181 16.91 -5.08 -7.66
C GLU A 181 15.96 -5.71 -6.62
N HIS A 182 15.80 -5.08 -5.45
CA HIS A 182 14.90 -5.52 -4.40
C HIS A 182 13.43 -5.51 -4.87
N ILE A 183 12.99 -4.42 -5.49
CA ILE A 183 11.65 -4.26 -6.06
C ILE A 183 11.37 -5.38 -7.07
N ALA A 184 12.27 -5.58 -8.03
CA ALA A 184 12.10 -6.57 -9.09
C ALA A 184 12.07 -8.00 -8.55
N ARG A 185 13.00 -8.39 -7.64
CA ARG A 185 13.03 -9.73 -7.03
C ARG A 185 11.75 -10.08 -6.29
N ASN A 186 11.10 -9.10 -5.69
CA ASN A 186 9.85 -9.33 -4.96
C ASN A 186 8.59 -9.21 -5.84
N SER A 187 8.70 -8.58 -7.02
CA SER A 187 7.58 -8.40 -7.95
C SER A 187 7.39 -9.57 -8.91
N PHE A 188 8.42 -10.37 -9.15
CA PHE A 188 8.37 -11.48 -10.13
C PHE A 188 8.60 -12.85 -9.49
N GLN A 189 8.02 -13.86 -10.12
CA GLN A 189 8.27 -15.28 -9.88
C GLN A 189 8.51 -16.01 -11.21
N LYS A 190 9.07 -17.22 -11.15
CA LYS A 190 9.13 -18.09 -12.32
C LYS A 190 7.84 -18.89 -12.44
N ASN A 191 7.22 -18.87 -13.61
CA ASN A 191 6.09 -19.70 -13.94
C ASN A 191 6.54 -21.15 -14.31
N LEU A 192 5.59 -22.00 -14.64
CA LEU A 192 5.85 -23.41 -14.97
C LEU A 192 6.76 -23.62 -16.19
N THR A 193 6.87 -22.61 -17.07
CA THR A 193 7.77 -22.63 -18.22
C THR A 193 9.17 -22.07 -17.92
N GLY A 194 9.41 -21.63 -16.67
CA GLY A 194 10.65 -21.03 -16.22
C GLY A 194 10.81 -19.53 -16.57
N ARG A 195 9.79 -18.91 -17.14
CA ARG A 195 9.77 -17.47 -17.46
C ARG A 195 9.37 -16.65 -16.22
N TYR A 196 9.84 -15.42 -16.14
CA TYR A 196 9.46 -14.50 -15.09
C TYR A 196 8.10 -13.87 -15.40
N GLU A 197 7.17 -13.94 -14.45
CA GLU A 197 5.85 -13.32 -14.47
C GLU A 197 5.61 -12.50 -13.19
N LEU A 198 4.68 -11.54 -13.24
CA LEU A 198 4.34 -10.74 -12.08
C LEU A 198 3.62 -11.57 -11.01
N LYS A 199 4.01 -11.39 -9.75
CA LYS A 199 3.36 -12.01 -8.57
C LYS A 199 2.06 -11.31 -8.22
N ARG A 200 1.11 -11.31 -9.14
CA ARG A 200 -0.23 -10.74 -8.93
C ARG A 200 -1.27 -11.41 -9.80
N ASP A 201 -2.50 -11.45 -9.33
CA ASP A 201 -3.62 -11.96 -10.12
C ASP A 201 -3.92 -11.03 -11.30
N VAL A 202 -4.12 -11.62 -12.47
CA VAL A 202 -4.51 -10.92 -13.71
C VAL A 202 -5.88 -10.21 -13.59
N ASN A 203 -6.71 -10.64 -12.65
CA ASN A 203 -8.06 -10.12 -12.45
C ASN A 203 -8.13 -8.85 -11.59
N LEU A 204 -7.03 -8.45 -10.96
CA LEU A 204 -6.99 -7.27 -10.08
C LEU A 204 -7.40 -5.97 -10.74
N SER A 205 -7.08 -5.83 -12.02
CA SER A 205 -7.35 -4.62 -12.78
C SER A 205 -8.81 -4.47 -13.19
N LYS A 206 -9.61 -5.54 -13.19
CA LYS A 206 -11.00 -5.51 -13.66
C LYS A 206 -11.88 -4.53 -12.90
N THR A 207 -11.74 -4.47 -11.59
CA THR A 207 -12.53 -3.56 -10.74
C THR A 207 -12.08 -2.11 -10.95
N PHE A 208 -10.77 -1.88 -10.97
CA PHE A 208 -10.19 -0.55 -11.10
C PHE A 208 -10.40 0.07 -12.50
N THR A 209 -10.35 -0.72 -13.58
CA THR A 209 -10.57 -0.23 -14.95
C THR A 209 -12.02 0.21 -15.20
N ASN A 210 -12.98 -0.37 -14.50
CA ASN A 210 -14.36 0.08 -14.56
C ASN A 210 -14.52 1.49 -13.98
N GLU A 211 -13.88 1.78 -12.83
CA GLU A 211 -13.88 3.10 -12.20
C GLU A 211 -13.17 4.14 -13.07
N ALA A 212 -11.99 3.81 -13.62
CA ALA A 212 -11.27 4.68 -14.55
C ALA A 212 -12.01 4.93 -15.88
N SER A 213 -12.98 4.09 -16.25
CA SER A 213 -13.76 4.27 -17.50
C SER A 213 -14.83 5.35 -17.41
N GLU A 214 -15.19 5.84 -16.23
CA GLU A 214 -16.24 6.85 -16.03
C GLU A 214 -15.82 8.28 -16.39
N ASN A 215 -14.58 8.49 -16.80
CA ASN A 215 -14.02 9.78 -17.24
C ASN A 215 -14.23 10.92 -16.23
N LYS A 216 -14.06 10.62 -14.95
CA LYS A 216 -14.20 11.58 -13.84
C LYS A 216 -13.29 11.21 -12.66
N ASN A 217 -13.04 12.17 -11.79
CA ASN A 217 -12.37 11.94 -10.50
C ASN A 217 -13.19 10.98 -9.62
N ILE A 218 -12.50 10.21 -8.77
CA ILE A 218 -13.16 9.41 -7.73
C ILE A 218 -13.22 10.24 -6.46
N GLU A 219 -14.41 10.50 -5.96
CA GLU A 219 -14.66 11.30 -4.76
C GLU A 219 -14.92 10.43 -3.54
N LEU A 220 -14.12 10.61 -2.48
CA LEU A 220 -14.20 9.87 -1.23
C LEU A 220 -14.43 10.79 -0.02
N TRP A 221 -14.96 12.00 -0.26
CA TRP A 221 -15.15 13.02 0.75
C TRP A 221 -16.04 12.59 1.91
N ASN A 222 -17.04 11.73 1.64
CA ASN A 222 -17.91 11.17 2.68
C ASN A 222 -17.16 10.29 3.67
N TYR A 223 -16.15 9.53 3.18
CA TYR A 223 -15.28 8.71 4.05
C TYR A 223 -14.29 9.58 4.81
N TRP A 224 -13.69 10.56 4.13
CA TRP A 224 -12.72 11.45 4.74
C TRP A 224 -13.34 12.30 5.85
N GLY A 225 -14.58 12.74 5.72
CA GLY A 225 -15.29 13.53 6.72
C GLY A 225 -15.47 12.84 8.07
N GLU A 226 -15.42 11.52 8.11
CA GLU A 226 -15.55 10.71 9.32
C GLU A 226 -14.19 10.30 9.93
N VAL A 227 -13.08 10.58 9.24
CA VAL A 227 -11.74 10.34 9.79
C VAL A 227 -11.44 11.37 10.87
N THR A 228 -11.20 10.91 12.11
CA THR A 228 -10.97 11.78 13.28
C THR A 228 -9.59 11.62 13.91
N ILE A 229 -8.80 10.67 13.44
CA ILE A 229 -7.46 10.37 13.98
C ILE A 229 -6.39 11.22 13.31
N PRO A 230 -5.28 11.56 14.01
CA PRO A 230 -4.17 12.27 13.40
C PRO A 230 -3.71 11.58 12.12
N THR A 231 -3.59 12.36 11.04
CA THR A 231 -3.23 11.84 9.72
C THR A 231 -2.05 12.63 9.13
N LEU A 232 -1.09 11.89 8.54
CA LEU A 232 -0.03 12.46 7.73
C LEU A 232 -0.30 12.10 6.25
N VAL A 233 -0.28 13.10 5.39
CA VAL A 233 -0.24 12.92 3.93
C VAL A 233 1.19 13.14 3.45
N ILE A 234 1.80 12.13 2.88
CA ILE A 234 3.06 12.25 2.14
C ILE A 234 2.68 12.42 0.67
N HIS A 235 3.11 13.51 0.06
CA HIS A 235 2.73 13.89 -1.30
C HIS A 235 3.94 13.91 -2.23
N GLY A 236 3.86 13.21 -3.34
CA GLY A 236 4.86 13.35 -4.41
C GLY A 236 4.66 14.66 -5.15
N GLU A 237 5.71 15.49 -5.25
CA GLU A 237 5.65 16.83 -5.87
C GLU A 237 5.00 16.83 -7.25
N ASN A 238 5.24 15.77 -8.04
CA ASN A 238 4.77 15.58 -9.42
C ASN A 238 3.58 14.62 -9.51
N SER A 239 2.90 14.32 -8.39
CA SER A 239 1.77 13.41 -8.41
C SER A 239 0.65 13.89 -9.34
N THR A 240 0.21 13.00 -10.22
CA THR A 240 -0.95 13.22 -11.08
C THR A 240 -2.23 12.62 -10.49
N LEU A 241 -2.13 11.86 -9.40
CA LEU A 241 -3.27 11.23 -8.73
C LEU A 241 -3.81 12.05 -7.57
N LEU A 242 -2.94 12.71 -6.79
CA LEU A 242 -3.31 13.51 -5.63
C LEU A 242 -2.94 14.98 -5.86
N SER A 243 -3.94 15.85 -5.99
CA SER A 243 -3.71 17.28 -6.23
C SER A 243 -3.47 18.06 -4.94
N LYS A 244 -2.73 19.18 -5.03
CA LYS A 244 -2.56 20.14 -3.92
C LYS A 244 -3.89 20.76 -3.48
N ALA A 245 -4.85 20.88 -4.40
CA ALA A 245 -6.20 21.35 -4.10
C ALA A 245 -6.94 20.36 -3.19
N THR A 246 -6.88 19.09 -3.53
CA THR A 246 -7.43 17.99 -2.72
C THR A 246 -6.81 17.97 -1.32
N ILE A 247 -5.48 18.04 -1.21
CA ILE A 247 -4.77 18.11 0.09
C ILE A 247 -5.24 19.29 0.92
N SER A 248 -5.34 20.49 0.31
CA SER A 248 -5.80 21.69 1.00
C SER A 248 -7.25 21.58 1.51
N LYS A 249 -8.11 20.90 0.75
CA LYS A 249 -9.49 20.62 1.16
C LYS A 249 -9.53 19.56 2.28
N MET A 250 -8.69 18.53 2.20
CA MET A 250 -8.54 17.52 3.26
C MET A 250 -8.17 18.16 4.60
N GLN A 251 -7.18 19.08 4.61
CA GLN A 251 -6.76 19.79 5.82
C GLN A 251 -7.86 20.69 6.41
N LYS A 252 -8.68 21.32 5.55
CA LYS A 252 -9.82 22.16 6.02
C LYS A 252 -10.92 21.31 6.69
N ILE A 253 -11.19 20.10 6.16
CA ILE A 253 -12.18 19.18 6.72
C ILE A 253 -11.64 18.54 8.00
N HIS A 254 -10.38 18.14 8.02
CA HIS A 254 -9.74 17.45 9.13
C HIS A 254 -8.43 18.18 9.55
N PRO A 255 -8.50 19.13 10.52
CA PRO A 255 -7.36 19.97 10.91
C PRO A 255 -6.16 19.23 11.52
N LEU A 256 -6.31 17.95 11.93
CA LEU A 256 -5.20 17.12 12.41
C LEU A 256 -4.40 16.49 11.26
N THR A 257 -4.64 16.91 10.02
CA THR A 257 -3.91 16.46 8.83
C THR A 257 -2.63 17.26 8.65
N GLN A 258 -1.50 16.57 8.83
CA GLN A 258 -0.17 17.09 8.46
C GLN A 258 0.15 16.72 7.02
N VAL A 259 1.01 17.49 6.36
CA VAL A 259 1.40 17.26 4.97
C VAL A 259 2.91 17.43 4.84
N VAL A 260 3.55 16.49 4.14
CA VAL A 260 4.96 16.60 3.73
C VAL A 260 5.04 16.29 2.24
N GLU A 261 5.76 17.13 1.50
CA GLU A 261 5.99 16.94 0.06
C GLU A 261 7.39 16.36 -0.17
N ILE A 262 7.46 15.26 -0.96
CA ILE A 262 8.71 14.65 -1.41
C ILE A 262 9.01 15.15 -2.82
N LYS A 263 10.18 15.77 -2.98
CA LYS A 263 10.62 16.39 -4.24
C LYS A 263 10.97 15.33 -5.30
N ASN A 264 10.79 15.70 -6.57
CA ASN A 264 11.15 14.88 -7.73
C ASN A 264 10.49 13.48 -7.75
N THR A 265 9.36 13.32 -7.09
CA THR A 265 8.58 12.07 -7.11
C THR A 265 7.17 12.32 -7.60
N GLY A 266 6.57 11.33 -8.24
CA GLY A 266 5.17 11.31 -8.62
C GLY A 266 4.36 10.31 -7.78
N HIS A 267 3.46 9.57 -8.42
CA HIS A 267 2.62 8.59 -7.74
C HIS A 267 3.23 7.17 -7.80
N ALA A 268 3.74 6.72 -6.67
CA ALA A 268 3.90 7.32 -5.36
C ALA A 268 5.38 7.25 -4.93
N PRO A 269 5.85 8.16 -4.04
CA PRO A 269 7.19 8.05 -3.50
C PRO A 269 7.48 6.67 -2.94
N PHE A 270 8.60 6.05 -3.35
CA PHE A 270 9.03 4.79 -2.75
C PHE A 270 9.80 5.07 -1.46
N LEU A 271 9.20 4.71 -0.32
CA LEU A 271 9.74 5.04 0.99
C LEU A 271 10.82 4.03 1.40
N TYR A 272 12.11 4.42 1.44
CA TYR A 272 13.19 3.47 1.68
C TYR A 272 14.39 4.00 2.46
N ASN A 273 14.57 5.32 2.56
CA ASN A 273 15.77 5.94 3.12
C ASN A 273 15.51 6.60 4.50
N ASP A 274 16.59 7.08 5.13
CA ASP A 274 16.52 7.68 6.46
C ASP A 274 15.64 8.95 6.47
N GLU A 275 15.67 9.78 5.42
CA GLU A 275 14.81 10.98 5.32
C GLU A 275 13.33 10.60 5.37
N HIS A 276 12.92 9.58 4.62
CA HIS A 276 11.55 9.08 4.63
C HIS A 276 11.17 8.47 5.99
N CYS A 277 12.12 7.76 6.62
CA CYS A 277 11.93 7.23 7.96
C CYS A 277 11.77 8.34 9.01
N ASP A 278 12.55 9.42 8.91
CA ASP A 278 12.47 10.56 9.81
C ASP A 278 11.13 11.30 9.69
N ILE A 279 10.63 11.48 8.47
CA ILE A 279 9.29 12.04 8.23
C ILE A 279 8.23 11.24 9.00
N ILE A 280 8.25 9.91 8.85
CA ILE A 280 7.30 9.02 9.50
C ILE A 280 7.50 9.02 11.03
N SER A 281 8.76 8.94 11.51
CA SER A 281 9.09 8.94 12.94
C SER A 281 8.63 10.21 13.63
N ASN A 282 8.86 11.38 13.03
CA ASN A 282 8.44 12.67 13.56
C ASN A 282 6.92 12.77 13.72
N PHE A 283 6.17 12.15 12.84
CA PHE A 283 4.72 12.08 12.96
C PHE A 283 4.27 11.05 14.00
N LEU A 284 4.93 9.90 14.08
CA LEU A 284 4.54 8.84 15.01
C LEU A 284 4.89 9.19 16.48
N GLY A 285 5.98 9.86 16.73
CA GLY A 285 6.42 10.30 18.08
C GLY A 285 7.16 9.24 18.86
#